data_ff0c4496d8533e03bc2a7b79f58e6141
#
_entry.id   ff0c4496d8533e03bc2a7b79f58e6141
#
_cell.length_a   1.000
_cell.length_b   1.000
_cell.length_c   1.000
_cell.angle_alpha   90.00
_cell.angle_beta   90.00
_cell.angle_gamma   90.00
#
_symmetry.space_group_name_H-M   'P 1'
#
loop_
_entity.id
_entity.type
_entity.pdbx_description
1 polymer ?
#
loop_
_entity_poly.entity_id
_entity_poly.type
_entity_poly.pdbx_seq_one_letter_code
_entity_poly.pdbx_strand_id
1 'polypeptide(L)'
;MRIGIIGAGVIANKVAGILSERWQTMLYAVASRDIARAQAFASRHGMPKAYGSYEELVSDPDIDIVYVATPHSHHYAHARLALSHGKHVICEKSFTANAKEAKALIDMAQDRGVFLMEALCTRFMPITRKIEEVVKSGIVGQPRLLNASLCWNMPDIERIKRADLCGGALLDLGVYCLNFADMCMGGEIVSINSCAVKGGENVDFNTAATILYADGSIASVQCSACCCHKGGIIICENGSIEVNAVNLPQHIKVMDKAGKVIEEYTAPDTDRSGYELEFLAAKEAIEHGWTEHPIMPHSTTLRIMQMMDTIRQQNQIFFPNDSRTL
;
A
#
# COMPACT_ATOMS: atom_id res chain seq x y z
N MET A 1 10.66 -19.05 -8.00
CA MET A 1 10.82 -17.59 -7.75
C MET A 1 11.64 -17.41 -6.50
N ARG A 2 12.80 -16.73 -6.59
CA ARG A 2 13.70 -16.39 -5.47
C ARG A 2 13.59 -14.90 -5.15
N ILE A 3 13.35 -14.58 -3.88
CA ILE A 3 13.08 -13.22 -3.40
C ILE A 3 14.37 -12.64 -2.81
N GLY A 4 14.78 -11.47 -3.32
CA GLY A 4 15.75 -10.59 -2.69
C GLY A 4 15.04 -9.46 -1.95
N ILE A 5 15.48 -9.13 -0.73
CA ILE A 5 14.89 -8.07 0.10
C ILE A 5 15.85 -6.89 0.20
N ILE A 6 15.42 -5.71 -0.24
CA ILE A 6 16.13 -4.45 -0.02
C ILE A 6 15.59 -3.78 1.26
N GLY A 7 16.43 -3.73 2.28
CA GLY A 7 16.09 -3.19 3.59
C GLY A 7 15.83 -4.28 4.64
N ALA A 8 16.42 -4.12 5.83
CA ALA A 8 16.29 -5.04 6.96
C ALA A 8 15.51 -4.36 8.13
N GLY A 9 14.40 -3.65 7.79
CA GLY A 9 13.56 -2.90 8.71
C GLY A 9 12.47 -3.73 9.37
N VAL A 10 11.56 -3.05 10.07
CA VAL A 10 10.44 -3.68 10.79
C VAL A 10 9.52 -4.44 9.82
N ILE A 11 9.11 -3.81 8.72
CA ILE A 11 8.21 -4.44 7.76
C ILE A 11 8.88 -5.62 7.05
N ALA A 12 10.15 -5.49 6.66
CA ALA A 12 10.91 -6.59 6.08
C ALA A 12 10.98 -7.80 7.03
N ASN A 13 11.25 -7.59 8.34
CA ASN A 13 11.25 -8.66 9.33
C ASN A 13 9.87 -9.33 9.48
N LYS A 14 8.80 -8.55 9.48
CA LYS A 14 7.43 -9.07 9.55
C LYS A 14 7.11 -9.95 8.35
N VAL A 15 7.36 -9.44 7.14
CA VAL A 15 7.07 -10.16 5.88
C VAL A 15 7.94 -11.40 5.75
N ALA A 16 9.25 -11.29 6.00
CA ALA A 16 10.14 -12.45 5.98
C ALA A 16 9.74 -13.52 7.01
N GLY A 17 9.30 -13.10 8.22
CA GLY A 17 8.78 -14.03 9.23
C GLY A 17 7.56 -14.82 8.72
N ILE A 18 6.59 -14.13 8.12
CA ILE A 18 5.40 -14.75 7.54
C ILE A 18 5.77 -15.72 6.39
N LEU A 19 6.63 -15.28 5.48
CA LEU A 19 7.03 -16.11 4.33
C LEU A 19 7.91 -17.30 4.74
N SER A 20 8.71 -17.18 5.80
CA SER A 20 9.58 -18.26 6.27
C SER A 20 8.81 -19.47 6.79
N GLU A 21 7.58 -19.30 7.26
CA GLU A 21 6.77 -20.40 7.78
C GLU A 21 6.35 -21.40 6.69
N ARG A 22 6.12 -20.93 5.45
CA ARG A 22 5.59 -21.77 4.36
C ARG A 22 6.41 -21.70 3.07
N TRP A 23 7.11 -20.59 2.85
CA TRP A 23 7.80 -20.28 1.61
C TRP A 23 9.29 -20.05 1.82
N GLN A 24 9.87 -20.74 2.82
CA GLN A 24 11.30 -20.63 3.18
C GLN A 24 12.22 -20.70 1.95
N THR A 25 11.93 -21.59 1.00
CA THR A 25 12.74 -21.77 -0.22
C THR A 25 12.67 -20.60 -1.20
N MET A 26 11.71 -19.68 -1.03
CA MET A 26 11.61 -18.48 -1.84
C MET A 26 12.44 -17.32 -1.27
N LEU A 27 12.66 -17.28 0.06
CA LEU A 27 13.50 -16.27 0.71
C LEU A 27 14.96 -16.57 0.41
N TYR A 28 15.61 -15.73 -0.42
CA TYR A 28 16.93 -16.05 -0.94
C TYR A 28 18.02 -15.11 -0.45
N ALA A 29 17.83 -13.79 -0.52
CA ALA A 29 18.84 -12.83 -0.18
C ALA A 29 18.26 -11.57 0.49
N VAL A 30 19.03 -10.95 1.35
CA VAL A 30 18.73 -9.63 1.91
C VAL A 30 19.92 -8.68 1.75
N ALA A 31 19.64 -7.41 1.51
CA ALA A 31 20.66 -6.36 1.49
C ALA A 31 20.35 -5.25 2.50
N SER A 32 21.40 -4.77 3.14
CA SER A 32 21.40 -3.58 3.98
C SER A 32 22.70 -2.82 3.80
N ARG A 33 22.69 -1.49 3.96
CA ARG A 33 23.91 -0.66 3.99
C ARG A 33 24.91 -1.06 5.10
N ASP A 34 24.44 -1.77 6.09
CA ASP A 34 25.22 -2.41 7.13
C ASP A 34 25.17 -3.93 6.91
N ILE A 35 26.30 -4.52 6.53
CA ILE A 35 26.42 -5.95 6.25
C ILE A 35 26.13 -6.80 7.50
N ALA A 36 26.52 -6.37 8.70
CA ALA A 36 26.24 -7.11 9.93
C ALA A 36 24.72 -7.19 10.18
N ARG A 37 24.00 -6.12 9.89
CA ARG A 37 22.52 -6.11 9.95
C ARG A 37 21.90 -7.03 8.91
N ALA A 38 22.43 -7.08 7.69
CA ALA A 38 21.97 -8.00 6.66
C ALA A 38 22.21 -9.46 7.07
N GLN A 39 23.40 -9.78 7.59
CA GLN A 39 23.75 -11.12 8.08
C GLN A 39 22.86 -11.57 9.26
N ALA A 40 22.62 -10.69 10.23
CA ALA A 40 21.72 -10.98 11.34
C ALA A 40 20.28 -11.24 10.87
N PHE A 41 19.80 -10.48 9.88
CA PHE A 41 18.49 -10.69 9.27
C PHE A 41 18.43 -12.03 8.52
N ALA A 42 19.43 -12.32 7.68
CA ALA A 42 19.51 -13.56 6.90
C ALA A 42 19.53 -14.78 7.84
N SER A 43 20.34 -14.74 8.89
CA SER A 43 20.40 -15.81 9.91
C SER A 43 19.06 -16.02 10.60
N ARG A 44 18.37 -14.95 10.97
CA ARG A 44 17.06 -15.02 11.65
C ARG A 44 15.98 -15.68 10.79
N HIS A 45 15.98 -15.39 9.48
CA HIS A 45 14.95 -15.85 8.55
C HIS A 45 15.43 -17.01 7.66
N GLY A 46 16.59 -17.61 7.94
CA GLY A 46 17.12 -18.75 7.20
C GLY A 46 17.43 -18.45 5.73
N MET A 47 17.80 -17.21 5.41
CA MET A 47 18.14 -16.82 4.04
C MET A 47 19.61 -17.17 3.73
N PRO A 48 19.90 -17.75 2.54
CA PRO A 48 21.26 -18.22 2.24
C PRO A 48 22.27 -17.09 1.97
N LYS A 49 21.81 -15.89 1.55
CA LYS A 49 22.71 -14.79 1.19
C LYS A 49 22.38 -13.48 1.90
N ALA A 50 23.44 -12.73 2.22
CA ALA A 50 23.36 -11.36 2.78
C ALA A 50 24.37 -10.47 2.06
N TYR A 51 23.94 -9.27 1.67
CA TYR A 51 24.75 -8.29 0.94
C TYR A 51 24.91 -6.98 1.70
N GLY A 52 26.07 -6.35 1.55
CA GLY A 52 26.40 -5.04 2.15
C GLY A 52 25.94 -3.86 1.30
N SER A 53 25.56 -4.09 0.05
CA SER A 53 25.02 -3.08 -0.85
C SER A 53 23.80 -3.59 -1.60
N TYR A 54 22.97 -2.67 -2.07
CA TYR A 54 21.79 -3.00 -2.87
C TYR A 54 22.16 -3.41 -4.30
N GLU A 55 23.26 -2.83 -4.81
CA GLU A 55 23.85 -3.14 -6.10
C GLU A 55 24.29 -4.60 -6.18
N GLU A 56 24.94 -5.11 -5.14
CA GLU A 56 25.33 -6.53 -5.05
C GLU A 56 24.11 -7.45 -5.12
N LEU A 57 23.04 -7.11 -4.39
CA LEU A 57 21.81 -7.91 -4.37
C LEU A 57 21.16 -7.96 -5.75
N VAL A 58 20.97 -6.81 -6.41
CA VAL A 58 20.27 -6.77 -7.70
C VAL A 58 21.12 -7.37 -8.85
N SER A 59 22.45 -7.42 -8.67
CA SER A 59 23.38 -8.05 -9.62
C SER A 59 23.42 -9.57 -9.50
N ASP A 60 22.86 -10.16 -8.44
CA ASP A 60 22.81 -11.61 -8.30
C ASP A 60 21.83 -12.22 -9.32
N PRO A 61 22.32 -13.08 -10.25
CA PRO A 61 21.49 -13.69 -11.29
C PRO A 61 20.43 -14.65 -10.74
N ASP A 62 20.63 -15.15 -9.53
CA ASP A 62 19.73 -16.10 -8.88
C ASP A 62 18.48 -15.45 -8.27
N ILE A 63 18.40 -14.12 -8.23
CA ILE A 63 17.24 -13.38 -7.73
C ILE A 63 16.28 -13.10 -8.88
N ASP A 64 15.03 -13.52 -8.72
CA ASP A 64 13.97 -13.27 -9.70
C ASP A 64 13.22 -11.97 -9.41
N ILE A 65 12.88 -11.73 -8.13
CA ILE A 65 12.07 -10.61 -7.68
C ILE A 65 12.70 -9.92 -6.48
N VAL A 66 12.61 -8.60 -6.45
CA VAL A 66 13.09 -7.76 -5.35
C VAL A 66 11.90 -7.17 -4.59
N TYR A 67 11.87 -7.40 -3.29
CA TYR A 67 10.98 -6.73 -2.36
C TYR A 67 11.65 -5.50 -1.78
N VAL A 68 11.13 -4.31 -2.09
CA VAL A 68 11.64 -3.03 -1.59
C VAL A 68 10.92 -2.65 -0.31
N ALA A 69 11.64 -2.70 0.83
CA ALA A 69 11.10 -2.51 2.19
C ALA A 69 11.89 -1.44 2.97
N THR A 70 12.19 -0.34 2.30
CA THR A 70 12.90 0.82 2.83
C THR A 70 11.91 1.94 3.20
N PRO A 71 12.34 3.09 3.76
CA PRO A 71 11.45 4.24 3.94
C PRO A 71 10.93 4.79 2.60
N HIS A 72 9.74 5.42 2.59
CA HIS A 72 9.04 5.92 1.40
C HIS A 72 9.95 6.74 0.47
N SER A 73 10.78 7.64 1.03
CA SER A 73 11.69 8.50 0.26
C SER A 73 12.74 7.75 -0.57
N HIS A 74 12.94 6.47 -0.30
CA HIS A 74 13.94 5.63 -0.95
C HIS A 74 13.33 4.63 -1.94
N HIS A 75 12.00 4.44 -1.93
CA HIS A 75 11.31 3.45 -2.74
C HIS A 75 11.64 3.61 -4.23
N TYR A 76 11.52 4.84 -4.75
CA TYR A 76 11.84 5.12 -6.15
C TYR A 76 13.26 4.68 -6.53
N ALA A 77 14.26 5.10 -5.76
CA ALA A 77 15.66 4.81 -6.09
C ALA A 77 15.95 3.30 -6.09
N HIS A 78 15.41 2.58 -5.09
CA HIS A 78 15.67 1.16 -4.95
C HIS A 78 14.85 0.29 -5.92
N ALA A 79 13.59 0.66 -6.17
CA ALA A 79 12.79 -0.02 -7.20
C ALA A 79 13.38 0.22 -8.60
N ARG A 80 13.79 1.45 -8.91
CA ARG A 80 14.48 1.79 -10.16
C ARG A 80 15.77 0.98 -10.34
N LEU A 81 16.56 0.85 -9.27
CA LEU A 81 17.78 0.04 -9.28
C LEU A 81 17.46 -1.42 -9.65
N ALA A 82 16.48 -2.04 -9.00
CA ALA A 82 16.08 -3.41 -9.29
C ALA A 82 15.54 -3.58 -10.72
N LEU A 83 14.65 -2.69 -11.17
CA LEU A 83 14.13 -2.67 -12.54
C LEU A 83 15.24 -2.50 -13.58
N SER A 84 16.27 -1.67 -13.29
CA SER A 84 17.40 -1.46 -14.20
C SER A 84 18.25 -2.71 -14.42
N HIS A 85 18.23 -3.64 -13.47
CA HIS A 85 18.88 -4.95 -13.56
C HIS A 85 17.92 -6.06 -14.06
N GLY A 86 16.75 -5.70 -14.58
CA GLY A 86 15.76 -6.64 -15.11
C GLY A 86 15.08 -7.50 -14.06
N LYS A 87 15.11 -7.08 -12.78
CA LYS A 87 14.41 -7.79 -11.71
C LYS A 87 12.95 -7.37 -11.64
N HIS A 88 12.06 -8.34 -11.40
CA HIS A 88 10.69 -8.05 -10.98
C HIS A 88 10.68 -7.34 -9.62
N VAL A 89 9.66 -6.52 -9.33
CA VAL A 89 9.63 -5.71 -8.11
C VAL A 89 8.26 -5.73 -7.43
N ILE A 90 8.27 -5.98 -6.12
CA ILE A 90 7.20 -5.58 -5.19
C ILE A 90 7.75 -4.45 -4.34
N CYS A 91 7.09 -3.29 -4.32
CA CYS A 91 7.53 -2.14 -3.55
C CYS A 91 6.51 -1.79 -2.47
N GLU A 92 6.97 -1.62 -1.23
CA GLU A 92 6.11 -1.25 -0.09
C GLU A 92 5.30 0.02 -0.36
N LYS A 93 4.15 0.07 0.29
CA LYS A 93 3.28 1.25 0.35
C LYS A 93 3.86 2.31 1.31
N SER A 94 3.62 3.60 1.12
CA SER A 94 3.14 4.18 -0.12
C SER A 94 4.20 4.01 -1.19
N PHE A 95 3.75 3.75 -2.39
CA PHE A 95 4.59 3.25 -3.48
C PHE A 95 5.86 4.09 -3.73
N THR A 96 5.70 5.42 -3.72
CA THR A 96 6.80 6.39 -3.90
C THR A 96 6.52 7.65 -3.08
N ALA A 97 7.39 8.65 -3.16
CA ALA A 97 7.16 9.94 -2.51
C ALA A 97 6.07 10.77 -3.20
N ASN A 98 5.86 10.60 -4.50
CA ASN A 98 4.89 11.32 -5.32
C ASN A 98 4.52 10.55 -6.60
N ALA A 99 3.45 10.98 -7.26
CA ALA A 99 2.94 10.37 -8.49
C ALA A 99 3.92 10.44 -9.67
N LYS A 100 4.79 11.44 -9.72
CA LYS A 100 5.83 11.57 -10.78
C LYS A 100 6.84 10.42 -10.68
N GLU A 101 7.32 10.12 -9.47
CA GLU A 101 8.20 8.97 -9.22
C GLU A 101 7.49 7.65 -9.54
N ALA A 102 6.21 7.52 -9.15
CA ALA A 102 5.41 6.33 -9.45
C ALA A 102 5.28 6.08 -10.96
N LYS A 103 4.90 7.13 -11.71
CA LYS A 103 4.79 7.03 -13.16
C LYS A 103 6.10 6.61 -13.82
N ALA A 104 7.21 7.18 -13.40
CA ALA A 104 8.53 6.86 -13.96
C ALA A 104 8.92 5.38 -13.73
N LEU A 105 8.57 4.79 -12.56
CA LEU A 105 8.79 3.36 -12.31
C LEU A 105 7.87 2.49 -13.16
N ILE A 106 6.61 2.88 -13.30
CA ILE A 106 5.62 2.16 -14.11
C ILE A 106 6.05 2.11 -15.57
N ASP A 107 6.41 3.28 -16.14
CA ASP A 107 6.89 3.39 -17.52
C ASP A 107 8.13 2.50 -17.72
N MET A 108 9.08 2.57 -16.79
CA MET A 108 10.31 1.76 -16.86
C MET A 108 10.02 0.24 -16.79
N ALA A 109 9.08 -0.19 -15.95
CA ALA A 109 8.71 -1.61 -15.85
C ALA A 109 8.05 -2.10 -17.14
N GLN A 110 7.15 -1.30 -17.72
CA GLN A 110 6.48 -1.60 -18.99
C GLN A 110 7.49 -1.68 -20.15
N ASP A 111 8.39 -0.68 -20.28
CA ASP A 111 9.41 -0.65 -21.33
C ASP A 111 10.36 -1.84 -21.27
N ARG A 112 10.59 -2.38 -20.07
CA ARG A 112 11.47 -3.54 -19.85
C ARG A 112 10.74 -4.89 -19.86
N GLY A 113 9.41 -4.90 -19.89
CA GLY A 113 8.61 -6.10 -19.81
C GLY A 113 8.78 -6.87 -18.49
N VAL A 114 9.04 -6.16 -17.37
CA VAL A 114 9.19 -6.77 -16.03
C VAL A 114 8.00 -6.41 -15.13
N PHE A 115 7.68 -7.32 -14.23
CA PHE A 115 6.60 -7.13 -13.27
C PHE A 115 6.96 -6.07 -12.21
N LEU A 116 6.00 -5.17 -11.94
CA LEU A 116 6.07 -4.18 -10.88
C LEU A 116 4.72 -4.08 -10.18
N MET A 117 4.71 -4.09 -8.85
CA MET A 117 3.48 -3.95 -8.06
C MET A 117 3.72 -3.21 -6.75
N GLU A 118 2.78 -2.36 -6.36
CA GLU A 118 2.72 -1.80 -5.01
C GLU A 118 2.27 -2.88 -4.01
N ALA A 119 2.97 -2.99 -2.87
CA ALA A 119 2.63 -3.90 -1.79
C ALA A 119 1.50 -3.34 -0.93
N LEU A 120 0.27 -3.40 -1.43
CA LEU A 120 -0.93 -3.03 -0.69
C LEU A 120 -1.73 -4.29 -0.35
N CYS A 121 -1.23 -5.04 0.62
CA CYS A 121 -1.69 -6.37 1.00
C CYS A 121 -3.20 -6.47 1.28
N THR A 122 -3.82 -5.36 1.69
CA THR A 122 -5.27 -5.25 1.92
C THR A 122 -6.08 -5.70 0.71
N ARG A 123 -5.67 -5.35 -0.51
CA ARG A 123 -6.40 -5.69 -1.74
C ARG A 123 -6.47 -7.19 -2.02
N PHE A 124 -5.50 -7.95 -1.54
CA PHE A 124 -5.40 -9.38 -1.77
C PHE A 124 -6.16 -10.23 -0.74
N MET A 125 -6.63 -9.60 0.34
CA MET A 125 -7.39 -10.31 1.38
C MET A 125 -8.76 -10.77 0.87
N PRO A 126 -9.19 -12.04 1.13
CA PRO A 126 -10.49 -12.54 0.69
C PRO A 126 -11.67 -11.66 1.12
N ILE A 127 -11.64 -11.15 2.35
CA ILE A 127 -12.70 -10.27 2.85
C ILE A 127 -12.75 -8.92 2.13
N THR A 128 -11.62 -8.41 1.66
CA THR A 128 -11.60 -7.18 0.83
C THR A 128 -12.26 -7.44 -0.53
N ARG A 129 -12.01 -8.60 -1.13
CA ARG A 129 -12.70 -9.01 -2.35
C ARG A 129 -14.22 -9.12 -2.11
N LYS A 130 -14.59 -9.60 -0.92
CA LYS A 130 -16.01 -9.67 -0.53
C LYS A 130 -16.66 -8.29 -0.41
N ILE A 131 -15.95 -7.28 0.10
CA ILE A 131 -16.44 -5.88 0.11
C ILE A 131 -16.77 -5.43 -1.33
N GLU A 132 -15.85 -5.62 -2.27
CA GLU A 132 -16.08 -5.27 -3.68
C GLU A 132 -17.28 -6.01 -4.28
N GLU A 133 -17.42 -7.31 -4.00
CA GLU A 133 -18.57 -8.11 -4.46
C GLU A 133 -19.89 -7.55 -3.93
N VAL A 134 -19.97 -7.25 -2.63
CA VAL A 134 -21.17 -6.70 -1.99
C VAL A 134 -21.52 -5.33 -2.58
N VAL A 135 -20.54 -4.45 -2.76
CA VAL A 135 -20.76 -3.15 -3.41
C VAL A 135 -21.27 -3.34 -4.84
N LYS A 136 -20.61 -4.19 -5.63
CA LYS A 136 -20.99 -4.47 -7.04
C LYS A 136 -22.34 -5.18 -7.17
N SER A 137 -22.76 -5.96 -6.19
CA SER A 137 -24.06 -6.64 -6.22
C SER A 137 -25.25 -5.68 -6.17
N GLY A 138 -25.04 -4.46 -5.66
CA GLY A 138 -26.10 -3.47 -5.51
C GLY A 138 -27.19 -3.87 -4.49
N ILE A 139 -26.92 -4.81 -3.58
CA ILE A 139 -27.90 -5.32 -2.61
C ILE A 139 -28.52 -4.21 -1.74
N VAL A 140 -27.77 -3.14 -1.50
CA VAL A 140 -28.23 -1.93 -0.78
C VAL A 140 -28.27 -0.69 -1.68
N GLY A 141 -28.31 -0.85 -2.99
CA GLY A 141 -28.27 0.24 -3.98
C GLY A 141 -26.87 0.77 -4.24
N GLN A 142 -26.79 1.85 -5.03
CA GLN A 142 -25.50 2.45 -5.39
C GLN A 142 -24.90 3.22 -4.21
N PRO A 143 -23.55 3.21 -4.03
CA PRO A 143 -22.87 4.05 -3.09
C PRO A 143 -23.15 5.53 -3.32
N ARG A 144 -23.44 6.28 -2.25
CA ARG A 144 -23.66 7.74 -2.28
C ARG A 144 -22.66 8.50 -1.41
N LEU A 145 -22.36 7.95 -0.23
CA LEU A 145 -21.36 8.51 0.66
C LEU A 145 -20.43 7.39 1.15
N LEU A 146 -19.18 7.73 1.38
CA LEU A 146 -18.23 6.86 2.04
C LEU A 146 -17.49 7.63 3.13
N ASN A 147 -17.36 7.04 4.31
CA ASN A 147 -16.46 7.54 5.34
C ASN A 147 -15.41 6.47 5.67
N ALA A 148 -14.14 6.84 5.71
CA ALA A 148 -13.03 5.96 6.03
C ALA A 148 -12.06 6.63 6.98
N SER A 149 -11.64 5.93 8.02
CA SER A 149 -10.66 6.44 8.98
C SER A 149 -9.62 5.38 9.31
N LEU A 150 -8.35 5.80 9.37
CA LEU A 150 -7.26 5.00 9.92
C LEU A 150 -6.33 5.89 10.73
N CYS A 151 -6.31 5.67 12.02
CA CYS A 151 -5.56 6.46 12.98
C CYS A 151 -4.78 5.54 13.91
N TRP A 152 -3.48 5.78 14.06
CA TRP A 152 -2.62 5.08 15.01
C TRP A 152 -1.82 6.10 15.82
N ASN A 153 -1.84 5.99 17.14
CA ASN A 153 -1.08 6.89 17.99
C ASN A 153 0.42 6.56 17.90
N MET A 154 1.13 7.27 17.04
CA MET A 154 2.56 7.06 16.76
C MET A 154 3.33 8.37 16.50
N PRO A 155 3.04 9.47 17.22
CA PRO A 155 3.69 10.76 16.96
C PRO A 155 5.18 10.73 17.26
N ASP A 156 5.65 9.79 18.08
CA ASP A 156 7.05 9.65 18.50
C ASP A 156 7.89 8.76 17.59
N ILE A 157 7.30 8.09 16.62
CA ILE A 157 8.04 7.30 15.64
C ILE A 157 8.85 8.24 14.73
N GLU A 158 10.17 8.11 14.77
CA GLU A 158 11.11 9.01 14.09
C GLU A 158 10.78 9.20 12.60
N ARG A 159 10.53 8.12 11.86
CA ARG A 159 10.22 8.21 10.42
C ARG A 159 8.93 8.99 10.13
N ILE A 160 7.98 9.04 11.07
CA ILE A 160 6.71 9.77 10.91
C ILE A 160 6.92 11.28 11.01
N LYS A 161 7.90 11.73 11.80
CA LYS A 161 8.22 13.14 12.01
C LYS A 161 9.02 13.77 10.88
N ARG A 162 9.66 12.96 10.03
CA ARG A 162 10.73 13.39 9.14
C ARG A 162 10.27 13.58 7.70
N ALA A 163 10.44 14.80 7.18
CA ALA A 163 10.14 15.12 5.78
C ALA A 163 11.11 14.45 4.80
N ASP A 164 12.39 14.28 5.16
CA ASP A 164 13.39 13.61 4.31
C ASP A 164 13.15 12.10 4.17
N LEU A 165 12.33 11.51 5.04
CA LEU A 165 11.87 10.13 4.93
C LEU A 165 10.46 10.01 4.33
N CYS A 166 9.86 11.12 3.87
CA CYS A 166 8.48 11.20 3.42
C CYS A 166 7.52 10.69 4.49
N GLY A 167 7.68 11.21 5.72
CA GLY A 167 6.86 10.88 6.88
C GLY A 167 5.45 11.46 6.78
N GLY A 168 4.73 11.41 7.89
CA GLY A 168 3.36 11.89 8.00
C GLY A 168 2.32 10.78 8.00
N ALA A 169 1.10 11.13 8.39
CA ALA A 169 -0.03 10.21 8.47
C ALA A 169 -0.62 9.87 7.09
N LEU A 170 -0.60 10.80 6.15
CA LEU A 170 -1.22 10.61 4.84
C LEU A 170 -0.56 9.45 4.06
N LEU A 171 0.76 9.48 3.91
CA LEU A 171 1.46 8.40 3.20
C LEU A 171 1.43 7.09 4.00
N ASP A 172 1.53 7.13 5.32
CA ASP A 172 1.62 5.90 6.12
C ASP A 172 0.26 5.23 6.36
N LEU A 173 -0.79 6.01 6.60
CA LEU A 173 -2.13 5.56 6.98
C LEU A 173 -3.22 5.96 5.97
N GLY A 174 -3.15 7.19 5.47
CA GLY A 174 -4.14 7.74 4.53
C GLY A 174 -4.23 6.95 3.22
N VAL A 175 -3.13 6.36 2.77
CA VAL A 175 -3.08 5.46 1.61
C VAL A 175 -4.14 4.35 1.68
N TYR A 176 -4.41 3.79 2.86
CA TYR A 176 -5.43 2.77 3.05
C TYR A 176 -6.85 3.32 2.93
N CYS A 177 -7.09 4.53 3.47
CA CYS A 177 -8.40 5.19 3.37
C CYS A 177 -8.70 5.58 1.91
N LEU A 178 -7.70 6.10 1.19
CA LEU A 178 -7.82 6.43 -0.23
C LEU A 178 -8.00 5.18 -1.09
N ASN A 179 -7.28 4.11 -0.78
CA ASN A 179 -7.48 2.81 -1.42
C ASN A 179 -8.90 2.27 -1.20
N PHE A 180 -9.44 2.37 0.01
CA PHE A 180 -10.80 1.94 0.31
C PHE A 180 -11.83 2.77 -0.47
N ALA A 181 -11.64 4.10 -0.56
CA ALA A 181 -12.49 4.97 -1.37
C ALA A 181 -12.40 4.64 -2.86
N ASP A 182 -11.19 4.45 -3.41
CA ASP A 182 -10.98 4.05 -4.81
C ASP A 182 -11.68 2.74 -5.15
N MET A 183 -11.54 1.75 -4.28
CA MET A 183 -12.10 0.41 -4.44
C MET A 183 -13.64 0.39 -4.42
N CYS A 184 -14.25 1.20 -3.53
CA CYS A 184 -15.70 1.17 -3.29
C CYS A 184 -16.49 2.16 -4.14
N MET A 185 -15.90 3.33 -4.46
CA MET A 185 -16.56 4.39 -5.23
C MET A 185 -16.19 4.33 -6.72
N GLY A 186 -14.91 4.14 -7.05
CA GLY A 186 -14.40 3.78 -8.38
C GLY A 186 -14.64 4.77 -9.53
N GLY A 187 -15.31 5.89 -9.29
CA GLY A 187 -15.72 6.86 -10.29
C GLY A 187 -14.60 7.85 -10.70
N GLU A 188 -14.89 8.69 -11.72
CA GLU A 188 -14.07 9.84 -12.08
C GLU A 188 -14.09 10.88 -10.96
N ILE A 189 -12.91 11.38 -10.54
CA ILE A 189 -12.78 12.39 -9.49
C ILE A 189 -12.96 13.78 -10.10
N VAL A 190 -13.96 14.51 -9.61
CA VAL A 190 -14.22 15.92 -10.00
C VAL A 190 -13.39 16.88 -9.18
N SER A 191 -13.32 16.67 -7.86
CA SER A 191 -12.54 17.52 -6.98
C SER A 191 -12.12 16.79 -5.69
N ILE A 192 -11.03 17.27 -5.11
CA ILE A 192 -10.55 16.90 -3.77
C ILE A 192 -10.39 18.18 -2.97
N ASN A 193 -10.93 18.23 -1.76
CA ASN A 193 -10.71 19.31 -0.80
C ASN A 193 -10.19 18.72 0.51
N SER A 194 -9.18 19.35 1.11
CA SER A 194 -8.51 18.76 2.27
C SER A 194 -8.00 19.80 3.25
N CYS A 195 -7.81 19.38 4.50
CA CYS A 195 -7.09 20.10 5.52
C CYS A 195 -6.16 19.15 6.28
N ALA A 196 -5.05 19.72 6.78
CA ALA A 196 -4.08 18.95 7.58
C ALA A 196 -3.55 19.77 8.73
N VAL A 197 -3.27 19.09 9.85
CA VAL A 197 -2.49 19.64 10.96
C VAL A 197 -1.08 19.08 10.85
N LYS A 198 -0.10 19.96 10.78
CA LYS A 198 1.29 19.62 10.64
C LYS A 198 1.97 19.40 11.98
N GLY A 199 2.98 18.54 11.98
CA GLY A 199 3.86 18.25 13.11
C GLY A 199 5.27 17.88 12.64
N GLY A 200 6.17 17.57 13.57
CA GLY A 200 7.55 17.19 13.24
C GLY A 200 8.25 18.19 12.32
N GLU A 201 8.82 17.73 11.24
CA GLU A 201 9.51 18.51 10.21
C GLU A 201 8.55 18.97 9.08
N ASN A 202 7.39 19.54 9.45
CA ASN A 202 6.37 20.03 8.50
C ASN A 202 5.68 18.93 7.69
N VAL A 203 5.54 17.74 8.24
CA VAL A 203 4.74 16.63 7.72
C VAL A 203 3.33 16.67 8.32
N ASP A 204 2.37 15.97 7.74
CA ASP A 204 1.02 15.88 8.32
C ASP A 204 0.97 14.89 9.49
N PHE A 205 0.34 15.31 10.59
CA PHE A 205 0.00 14.43 11.72
C PHE A 205 -1.47 14.06 11.74
N ASN A 206 -2.34 14.96 11.25
CA ASN A 206 -3.75 14.69 11.03
C ASN A 206 -4.12 15.22 9.65
N THR A 207 -4.83 14.43 8.86
CA THR A 207 -5.32 14.84 7.55
C THR A 207 -6.75 14.36 7.35
N ALA A 208 -7.60 15.26 6.84
CA ALA A 208 -8.94 14.95 6.37
C ALA A 208 -9.12 15.43 4.93
N ALA A 209 -9.78 14.65 4.11
CA ALA A 209 -10.08 15.01 2.72
C ALA A 209 -11.47 14.56 2.32
N THR A 210 -12.12 15.35 1.45
CA THR A 210 -13.40 15.04 0.81
C THR A 210 -13.19 14.96 -0.70
N ILE A 211 -13.63 13.87 -1.32
CA ILE A 211 -13.49 13.56 -2.73
C ILE A 211 -14.88 13.55 -3.35
N LEU A 212 -15.13 14.41 -4.34
CA LEU A 212 -16.36 14.44 -5.14
C LEU A 212 -16.14 13.66 -6.44
N TYR A 213 -17.02 12.73 -6.72
CA TYR A 213 -17.04 11.95 -7.96
C TYR A 213 -18.07 12.48 -8.98
N ALA A 214 -17.87 12.15 -10.26
CA ALA A 214 -18.70 12.64 -11.37
C ALA A 214 -20.16 12.20 -11.29
N ASP A 215 -20.46 11.08 -10.63
CA ASP A 215 -21.81 10.59 -10.37
C ASP A 215 -22.51 11.29 -9.20
N GLY A 216 -21.84 12.28 -8.57
CA GLY A 216 -22.33 13.03 -7.42
C GLY A 216 -22.10 12.34 -6.07
N SER A 217 -21.48 11.17 -6.05
CA SER A 217 -21.10 10.52 -4.80
C SER A 217 -19.89 11.19 -4.13
N ILE A 218 -19.77 11.04 -2.81
CA ILE A 218 -18.74 11.72 -2.02
C ILE A 218 -18.05 10.72 -1.08
N ALA A 219 -16.71 10.74 -1.06
CA ALA A 219 -15.93 10.05 -0.04
C ALA A 219 -15.27 11.05 0.92
N SER A 220 -15.37 10.78 2.23
CA SER A 220 -14.66 11.48 3.28
C SER A 220 -13.64 10.55 3.91
N VAL A 221 -12.36 10.92 3.85
CA VAL A 221 -11.25 10.10 4.37
C VAL A 221 -10.48 10.86 5.43
N GLN A 222 -10.03 10.15 6.47
CA GLN A 222 -9.31 10.73 7.58
C GLN A 222 -8.16 9.82 8.02
N CYS A 223 -7.02 10.40 8.33
CA CYS A 223 -5.91 9.68 8.95
C CYS A 223 -5.22 10.53 10.01
N SER A 224 -4.69 9.87 11.04
CA SER A 224 -4.02 10.54 12.13
C SER A 224 -2.88 9.69 12.71
N ALA A 225 -1.76 10.34 13.00
CA ALA A 225 -0.66 9.78 13.79
C ALA A 225 -0.78 10.07 15.30
N CYS A 226 -1.88 10.76 15.75
CA CYS A 226 -2.02 11.27 17.11
C CYS A 226 -3.16 10.63 17.92
N CYS A 227 -3.95 9.74 17.33
CA CYS A 227 -5.09 9.08 18.00
C CYS A 227 -5.25 7.66 17.47
N CYS A 228 -6.21 6.91 18.00
CA CYS A 228 -6.48 5.53 17.57
C CYS A 228 -7.95 5.41 17.12
N HIS A 229 -8.13 5.10 15.85
CA HIS A 229 -9.40 4.71 15.26
C HIS A 229 -9.16 3.97 13.94
N LYS A 230 -10.09 3.09 13.57
CA LYS A 230 -10.07 2.42 12.26
C LYS A 230 -11.48 2.01 11.89
N GLY A 231 -11.79 2.00 10.60
CA GLY A 231 -13.08 1.56 10.11
C GLY A 231 -13.51 2.32 8.86
N GLY A 232 -14.55 1.81 8.24
CA GLY A 232 -15.19 2.43 7.09
C GLY A 232 -16.67 2.12 7.04
N ILE A 233 -17.43 3.03 6.44
CA ILE A 233 -18.84 2.84 6.12
C ILE A 233 -19.10 3.34 4.71
N ILE A 234 -19.80 2.54 3.91
CA ILE A 234 -20.32 2.90 2.60
C ILE A 234 -21.83 3.06 2.76
N ILE A 235 -22.32 4.28 2.56
CA ILE A 235 -23.74 4.62 2.66
C ILE A 235 -24.31 4.59 1.25
N CYS A 236 -25.25 3.69 1.03
CA CYS A 236 -25.88 3.43 -0.26
C CYS A 236 -27.33 3.92 -0.27
N GLU A 237 -28.01 3.89 -1.42
CA GLU A 237 -29.38 4.36 -1.61
C GLU A 237 -30.40 3.67 -0.71
N ASN A 238 -30.19 2.39 -0.39
CA ASN A 238 -31.15 1.56 0.33
C ASN A 238 -30.55 0.90 1.59
N GLY A 239 -29.39 1.37 2.06
CA GLY A 239 -28.75 0.82 3.26
C GLY A 239 -27.29 1.22 3.36
N SER A 240 -26.52 0.42 4.08
CA SER A 240 -25.09 0.69 4.28
C SER A 240 -24.27 -0.59 4.43
N ILE A 241 -22.97 -0.45 4.22
CA ILE A 241 -21.97 -1.51 4.40
C ILE A 241 -20.95 -0.99 5.40
N GLU A 242 -20.88 -1.57 6.59
CA GLU A 242 -19.87 -1.25 7.60
C GLU A 242 -18.70 -2.20 7.52
N VAL A 243 -17.49 -1.66 7.66
CA VAL A 243 -16.22 -2.40 7.67
C VAL A 243 -15.44 -2.03 8.92
N ASN A 244 -15.05 -3.01 9.72
CA ASN A 244 -14.40 -2.76 11.01
C ASN A 244 -12.98 -2.18 10.92
N ALA A 245 -12.31 -2.33 9.78
CA ALA A 245 -10.98 -1.75 9.53
C ALA A 245 -10.72 -1.63 8.02
N VAL A 246 -10.25 -0.47 7.56
CA VAL A 246 -9.97 -0.23 6.13
C VAL A 246 -8.63 -0.80 5.65
N ASN A 247 -7.72 -1.08 6.57
CA ASN A 247 -6.38 -1.62 6.25
C ASN A 247 -6.29 -3.14 6.36
N LEU A 248 -6.91 -3.74 7.36
CA LEU A 248 -6.94 -5.19 7.59
C LEU A 248 -8.35 -5.57 8.04
N PRO A 249 -9.33 -5.54 7.13
CA PRO A 249 -10.71 -5.88 7.46
C PRO A 249 -10.84 -7.31 7.95
N GLN A 250 -11.71 -7.51 8.96
CA GLN A 250 -12.02 -8.81 9.51
C GLN A 250 -13.53 -9.06 9.52
N HIS A 251 -14.31 -7.99 9.39
CA HIS A 251 -15.76 -8.06 9.57
C HIS A 251 -16.48 -7.02 8.71
N ILE A 252 -17.57 -7.46 8.06
CA ILE A 252 -18.45 -6.64 7.23
C ILE A 252 -19.87 -6.85 7.69
N LYS A 253 -20.63 -5.75 7.87
CA LYS A 253 -22.08 -5.76 8.08
C LYS A 253 -22.77 -5.04 6.96
N VAL A 254 -23.77 -5.68 6.37
CA VAL A 254 -24.66 -5.08 5.37
C VAL A 254 -26.00 -4.81 6.04
N MET A 255 -26.44 -3.57 6.02
CA MET A 255 -27.68 -3.13 6.67
C MET A 255 -28.65 -2.54 5.65
N ASP A 256 -29.93 -2.82 5.82
CA ASP A 256 -30.97 -2.17 5.03
C ASP A 256 -31.23 -0.72 5.50
N LYS A 257 -32.13 -0.01 4.82
CA LYS A 257 -32.49 1.39 5.14
C LYS A 257 -33.13 1.59 6.54
N ALA A 258 -33.58 0.51 7.17
CA ALA A 258 -34.11 0.53 8.55
C ALA A 258 -32.99 0.26 9.60
N GLY A 259 -31.76 0.02 9.14
CA GLY A 259 -30.63 -0.32 10.02
C GLY A 259 -30.61 -1.78 10.46
N LYS A 260 -31.45 -2.64 9.87
CA LYS A 260 -31.42 -4.07 10.16
C LYS A 260 -30.30 -4.74 9.39
N VAL A 261 -29.50 -5.54 10.08
CA VAL A 261 -28.45 -6.37 9.44
C VAL A 261 -29.13 -7.42 8.56
N ILE A 262 -28.82 -7.40 7.26
CA ILE A 262 -29.35 -8.35 6.27
C ILE A 262 -28.28 -9.37 5.85
N GLU A 263 -26.99 -9.00 5.90
CA GLU A 263 -25.87 -9.89 5.68
C GLU A 263 -24.71 -9.51 6.60
N GLU A 264 -23.92 -10.50 7.00
CA GLU A 264 -22.75 -10.33 7.84
C GLU A 264 -21.66 -11.31 7.39
N TYR A 265 -20.43 -10.81 7.24
CA TYR A 265 -19.30 -11.62 6.83
C TYR A 265 -18.14 -11.43 7.80
N THR A 266 -17.50 -12.52 8.15
CA THR A 266 -16.25 -12.53 8.89
C THR A 266 -15.15 -13.03 7.97
N ALA A 267 -13.95 -12.45 8.09
CA ALA A 267 -12.79 -12.94 7.35
C ALA A 267 -12.65 -14.45 7.63
N PRO A 268 -12.47 -15.26 6.58
CA PRO A 268 -12.24 -16.68 6.80
C PRO A 268 -10.99 -16.85 7.68
N ASP A 269 -11.04 -17.79 8.57
CA ASP A 269 -9.86 -18.23 9.32
C ASP A 269 -8.93 -18.94 8.33
N THR A 270 -8.21 -18.11 7.56
CA THR A 270 -7.22 -18.58 6.60
C THR A 270 -5.88 -18.52 7.28
N ASP A 271 -5.15 -19.58 7.16
CA ASP A 271 -3.74 -19.60 7.56
C ASP A 271 -2.85 -18.61 6.78
N ARG A 272 -3.40 -17.85 5.82
CA ARG A 272 -2.66 -16.95 4.93
C ARG A 272 -2.91 -15.49 5.28
N SER A 273 -1.82 -14.75 5.48
CA SER A 273 -1.88 -13.30 5.67
C SER A 273 -2.01 -12.56 4.33
N GLY A 274 -2.51 -11.32 4.36
CA GLY A 274 -2.53 -10.46 3.17
C GLY A 274 -1.13 -10.26 2.56
N TYR A 275 -0.08 -10.26 3.39
CA TYR A 275 1.31 -10.18 2.92
C TYR A 275 1.74 -11.43 2.14
N GLU A 276 1.33 -12.60 2.55
CA GLU A 276 1.60 -13.84 1.79
C GLU A 276 0.86 -13.82 0.45
N LEU A 277 -0.40 -13.38 0.47
CA LEU A 277 -1.26 -13.36 -0.73
C LEU A 277 -0.72 -12.41 -1.82
N GLU A 278 -0.11 -11.29 -1.47
CA GLU A 278 0.50 -10.39 -2.46
C GLU A 278 1.72 -11.01 -3.15
N PHE A 279 2.52 -11.83 -2.45
CA PHE A 279 3.63 -12.55 -3.07
C PHE A 279 3.17 -13.70 -3.94
N LEU A 280 2.06 -14.35 -3.59
CA LEU A 280 1.44 -15.36 -4.45
C LEU A 280 0.88 -14.74 -5.73
N ALA A 281 0.25 -13.59 -5.63
CA ALA A 281 -0.23 -12.82 -6.78
C ALA A 281 0.91 -12.37 -7.70
N ALA A 282 2.02 -11.90 -7.11
CA ALA A 282 3.21 -11.56 -7.89
C ALA A 282 3.80 -12.79 -8.61
N LYS A 283 3.85 -13.93 -7.92
CA LYS A 283 4.30 -15.19 -8.53
C LYS A 283 3.42 -15.59 -9.72
N GLU A 284 2.10 -15.54 -9.55
CA GLU A 284 1.12 -15.79 -10.61
C GLU A 284 1.34 -14.86 -11.81
N ALA A 285 1.45 -13.56 -11.56
CA ALA A 285 1.65 -12.56 -12.62
C ALA A 285 2.95 -12.81 -13.41
N ILE A 286 4.05 -13.12 -12.72
CA ILE A 286 5.34 -13.44 -13.34
C ILE A 286 5.26 -14.72 -14.19
N GLU A 287 4.61 -15.77 -13.69
CA GLU A 287 4.42 -17.03 -14.43
C GLU A 287 3.57 -16.85 -15.69
N HIS A 288 2.66 -15.86 -15.71
CA HIS A 288 1.86 -15.50 -16.89
C HIS A 288 2.53 -14.43 -17.79
N GLY A 289 3.70 -13.93 -17.40
CA GLY A 289 4.39 -12.87 -18.16
C GLY A 289 3.70 -11.49 -18.08
N TRP A 290 2.92 -11.24 -17.03
CA TRP A 290 2.26 -9.93 -16.81
C TRP A 290 3.24 -8.94 -16.21
N THR A 291 3.08 -7.66 -16.58
CA THR A 291 3.87 -6.55 -16.01
C THR A 291 3.22 -5.92 -14.77
N GLU A 292 1.92 -6.19 -14.54
CA GLU A 292 1.13 -5.75 -13.38
C GLU A 292 0.14 -6.85 -12.97
N HIS A 293 -0.48 -6.73 -11.79
CA HIS A 293 -1.51 -7.66 -11.36
C HIS A 293 -2.91 -7.01 -11.41
N PRO A 294 -3.97 -7.68 -11.91
CA PRO A 294 -5.31 -7.09 -12.06
C PRO A 294 -5.96 -6.59 -10.76
N ILE A 295 -5.59 -7.17 -9.61
CA ILE A 295 -6.08 -6.75 -8.29
C ILE A 295 -5.43 -5.43 -7.83
N MET A 296 -4.19 -5.16 -8.24
CA MET A 296 -3.46 -3.93 -7.96
C MET A 296 -2.77 -3.42 -9.23
N PRO A 297 -3.55 -2.92 -10.21
CA PRO A 297 -2.99 -2.44 -11.47
C PRO A 297 -2.25 -1.10 -11.27
N HIS A 298 -1.31 -0.83 -12.16
CA HIS A 298 -0.54 0.41 -12.15
C HIS A 298 -1.40 1.68 -12.15
N SER A 299 -2.55 1.64 -12.82
CA SER A 299 -3.49 2.76 -12.85
C SER A 299 -4.07 3.08 -11.47
N THR A 300 -4.32 2.08 -10.63
CA THR A 300 -4.77 2.26 -9.26
C THR A 300 -3.66 2.88 -8.39
N THR A 301 -2.45 2.35 -8.43
CA THR A 301 -1.29 2.92 -7.73
C THR A 301 -1.10 4.39 -8.10
N LEU A 302 -1.07 4.69 -9.40
CA LEU A 302 -0.88 6.06 -9.89
C LEU A 302 -2.01 7.00 -9.43
N ARG A 303 -3.26 6.55 -9.49
CA ARG A 303 -4.42 7.33 -9.04
C ARG A 303 -4.38 7.64 -7.56
N ILE A 304 -4.04 6.68 -6.71
CA ILE A 304 -3.89 6.89 -5.26
C ILE A 304 -2.75 7.88 -4.97
N MET A 305 -1.61 7.75 -5.64
CA MET A 305 -0.51 8.68 -5.52
C MET A 305 -0.88 10.11 -5.95
N GLN A 306 -1.65 10.27 -7.03
CA GLN A 306 -2.16 11.57 -7.49
C GLN A 306 -3.12 12.22 -6.47
N MET A 307 -3.99 11.43 -5.83
CA MET A 307 -4.84 11.92 -4.75
C MET A 307 -4.00 12.42 -3.56
N MET A 308 -2.98 11.66 -3.16
CA MET A 308 -2.08 12.07 -2.07
C MET A 308 -1.28 13.33 -2.44
N ASP A 309 -0.81 13.46 -3.67
CA ASP A 309 -0.11 14.67 -4.14
C ASP A 309 -1.03 15.90 -4.09
N THR A 310 -2.29 15.76 -4.54
CA THR A 310 -3.29 16.84 -4.47
C THR A 310 -3.52 17.29 -3.02
N ILE A 311 -3.69 16.34 -2.09
CA ILE A 311 -3.88 16.62 -0.67
C ILE A 311 -2.64 17.31 -0.07
N ARG A 312 -1.43 16.81 -0.38
CA ARG A 312 -0.17 17.42 0.10
C ARG A 312 0.00 18.86 -0.41
N GLN A 313 -0.25 19.08 -1.71
CA GLN A 313 -0.14 20.41 -2.32
C GLN A 313 -1.10 21.42 -1.70
N GLN A 314 -2.37 21.07 -1.49
CA GLN A 314 -3.36 21.92 -0.82
C GLN A 314 -2.93 22.32 0.58
N ASN A 315 -2.20 21.46 1.28
CA ASN A 315 -1.76 21.68 2.65
C ASN A 315 -0.28 22.12 2.74
N GLN A 316 0.37 22.43 1.63
CA GLN A 316 1.77 22.87 1.57
C GLN A 316 2.72 21.89 2.30
N ILE A 317 2.52 20.60 2.08
CA ILE A 317 3.38 19.52 2.58
C ILE A 317 4.29 19.08 1.43
N PHE A 318 5.57 19.37 1.55
CA PHE A 318 6.56 19.10 0.51
C PHE A 318 7.68 18.23 1.06
N PHE A 319 8.14 17.30 0.23
CA PHE A 319 9.28 16.44 0.52
C PHE A 319 10.48 16.81 -0.35
N PRO A 320 11.72 16.55 0.07
CA PRO A 320 12.91 16.73 -0.78
C PRO A 320 12.80 16.00 -2.12
N ASN A 321 12.07 14.90 -2.17
CA ASN A 321 11.81 14.11 -3.38
C ASN A 321 11.03 14.89 -4.46
N ASP A 322 10.22 15.87 -4.07
CA ASP A 322 9.38 16.62 -5.03
C ASP A 322 10.20 17.48 -6.01
N SER A 323 11.41 17.87 -5.61
CA SER A 323 12.36 18.62 -6.45
C SER A 323 13.30 17.72 -7.27
N ARG A 324 13.21 16.40 -7.14
CA ARG A 324 14.11 15.47 -7.84
C ARG A 324 13.90 15.52 -9.36
N THR A 325 14.97 15.64 -10.11
CA THR A 325 14.99 15.37 -11.54
C THR A 325 15.07 13.85 -11.74
N LEU A 326 14.14 13.28 -12.50
CA LEU A 326 14.04 11.83 -12.76
C LEU A 326 14.76 11.44 -14.04
#